data_505cca607bd57a94f62a8833ada68da8
#
_entry.id   505cca607bd57a94f62a8833ada68da8
#
_cell.length_a   1.000
_cell.length_b   1.000
_cell.length_c   1.000
_cell.angle_alpha   90.00
_cell.angle_beta   90.00
_cell.angle_gamma   90.00
#
_symmetry.space_group_name_H-M   'P 1'
#
loop_
_entity.id
_entity.type
_entity.pdbx_description
1 polymer ?
#
loop_
_entity_poly.entity_id
_entity_poly.type
_entity_poly.pdbx_seq_one_letter_code
_entity_poly.pdbx_strand_id
1 'polypeptide(L)'
;VAALVVILAAMLVPQIPAELPASAAVGFVPISGSGSTWSENALDQWRRNVNSLYGITVNYAGNGSTSGRNDFRSGQVDFAVSEIPYGLSDGGVLDPPPGRAFGYMPIVAGGTAFMYNLKIGGKRVTNLRLSGDTITKIFTQVITNWADPAIKADNPGLTLPARKIVPVVYSNGAGTSAQFTAWMASQYPAMWDDYCHRAGRNITPCGFTSFYPLTGGIVAKAQSQGVAGFVAQDSSEGAITYVEYSYARNAGFPVAKVLNKANYYVEPTAGSVAVALLQARLHPDLTQDLSQVYINTDPRTYPLSSYSYMILPKDTQARFNADKGRTLSEFAAYFLCEGQQQADLLGYSPLPINLVQSGVDQINQIPGSTRKLDRNNLAHCHNPTVSPDGGNLVAKNAPQPQPCDLKGPAQCATGTGGATAPTPT
;
A
#
# COMPACT_ATOMS: atom_id res chain seq x y z
N VAL A 1 37.39 -30.16 90.26
CA VAL A 1 36.27 -29.29 89.94
C VAL A 1 36.46 -28.80 88.52
N ALA A 2 35.75 -29.47 87.58
CA ALA A 2 35.76 -29.11 86.17
C ALA A 2 34.43 -28.41 85.81
N ALA A 3 34.50 -27.19 85.31
CA ALA A 3 33.34 -26.42 84.89
C ALA A 3 33.05 -26.70 83.39
N LEU A 4 31.85 -27.20 83.07
CA LEU A 4 31.37 -27.51 81.76
C LEU A 4 30.72 -26.20 81.20
N VAL A 5 31.32 -25.68 80.12
CA VAL A 5 30.73 -24.52 79.34
C VAL A 5 29.89 -25.10 78.25
N VAL A 6 28.58 -24.89 78.29
CA VAL A 6 27.64 -25.26 77.21
C VAL A 6 27.54 -24.06 76.28
N ILE A 7 28.02 -24.20 75.05
CA ILE A 7 27.84 -23.21 74.02
C ILE A 7 26.53 -23.50 73.27
N LEU A 8 25.52 -22.63 73.41
CA LEU A 8 24.29 -22.67 72.62
C LEU A 8 24.59 -22.04 71.22
N ALA A 9 24.63 -22.89 70.17
CA ALA A 9 24.69 -22.42 68.81
C ALA A 9 23.28 -22.05 68.34
N ALA A 10 23.00 -20.76 68.20
CA ALA A 10 21.78 -20.30 67.54
C ALA A 10 21.85 -20.53 66.03
N MET A 11 21.06 -21.49 65.51
CA MET A 11 20.88 -21.69 64.08
C MET A 11 20.08 -20.49 63.52
N LEU A 12 20.75 -19.63 62.74
CA LEU A 12 20.10 -18.66 61.86
C LEU A 12 19.53 -19.45 60.66
N VAL A 13 18.19 -19.59 60.62
CA VAL A 13 17.47 -20.05 59.45
C VAL A 13 17.40 -18.88 58.48
N PRO A 14 17.95 -18.97 57.26
CA PRO A 14 17.77 -17.90 56.28
C PRO A 14 16.28 -17.85 55.90
N GLN A 15 15.64 -16.71 56.14
CA GLN A 15 14.31 -16.44 55.60
C GLN A 15 14.46 -16.24 54.10
N ILE A 16 13.97 -17.19 53.30
CA ILE A 16 13.78 -17.04 51.88
C ILE A 16 12.71 -15.96 51.69
N PRO A 17 13.00 -14.83 51.01
CA PRO A 17 11.97 -13.85 50.71
C PRO A 17 10.88 -14.55 49.87
N ALA A 18 9.63 -14.45 50.30
CA ALA A 18 8.49 -14.92 49.54
C ALA A 18 8.52 -14.20 48.19
N GLU A 19 8.79 -14.94 47.11
CA GLU A 19 8.63 -14.43 45.75
C GLU A 19 7.17 -13.99 45.65
N LEU A 20 6.97 -12.68 45.45
CA LEU A 20 5.68 -12.15 45.03
C LEU A 20 5.30 -12.92 43.74
N PRO A 21 4.05 -13.40 43.65
CA PRO A 21 3.62 -14.09 42.44
C PRO A 21 3.89 -13.14 41.29
N ALA A 22 4.74 -13.59 40.35
CA ALA A 22 4.93 -12.92 39.08
C ALA A 22 3.52 -12.73 38.49
N SER A 23 3.05 -11.49 38.44
CA SER A 23 1.83 -11.14 37.74
C SER A 23 2.00 -11.73 36.37
N ALA A 24 1.27 -12.81 36.04
CA ALA A 24 1.30 -13.41 34.73
C ALA A 24 1.03 -12.28 33.73
N ALA A 25 2.02 -11.90 32.97
CA ALA A 25 1.86 -10.91 31.92
C ALA A 25 0.70 -11.41 31.07
N VAL A 26 -0.43 -10.71 31.10
CA VAL A 26 -1.63 -11.11 30.35
C VAL A 26 -1.23 -11.09 28.90
N GLY A 27 -0.98 -12.28 28.33
CA GLY A 27 -0.51 -12.45 26.97
C GLY A 27 -1.48 -11.83 25.97
N PHE A 28 -1.00 -11.46 24.80
CA PHE A 28 -1.86 -10.99 23.72
C PHE A 28 -2.65 -12.15 23.13
N VAL A 29 -3.95 -11.96 22.89
CA VAL A 29 -4.77 -12.95 22.18
C VAL A 29 -4.62 -12.77 20.67
N PRO A 30 -4.68 -13.84 19.87
CA PRO A 30 -4.60 -13.75 18.42
C PRO A 30 -5.73 -12.90 17.83
N ILE A 31 -5.40 -12.11 16.80
CA ILE A 31 -6.38 -11.34 16.02
C ILE A 31 -6.31 -11.77 14.54
N SER A 32 -7.41 -11.53 13.83
CA SER A 32 -7.55 -11.86 12.41
C SER A 32 -7.98 -10.64 11.60
N GLY A 33 -7.40 -10.50 10.42
CA GLY A 33 -7.76 -9.49 9.44
C GLY A 33 -7.80 -10.06 8.03
N SER A 34 -8.47 -9.35 7.13
CA SER A 34 -8.47 -9.68 5.70
C SER A 34 -8.56 -8.44 4.83
N GLY A 35 -8.30 -8.59 3.54
CA GLY A 35 -8.50 -7.51 2.59
C GLY A 35 -7.40 -7.32 1.58
N SER A 36 -6.97 -6.08 1.43
CA SER A 36 -6.08 -5.65 0.37
C SER A 36 -4.76 -6.41 0.32
N THR A 37 -4.37 -6.80 -0.88
CA THR A 37 -3.02 -7.28 -1.18
C THR A 37 -2.07 -6.13 -1.51
N TRP A 38 -2.57 -4.90 -1.73
CA TRP A 38 -1.75 -3.74 -2.04
C TRP A 38 -0.75 -3.43 -0.92
N SER A 39 -1.19 -3.42 0.34
CA SER A 39 -0.36 -3.17 1.54
C SER A 39 0.14 -4.45 2.22
N GLU A 40 -0.14 -5.64 1.66
CA GLU A 40 0.16 -6.93 2.31
C GLU A 40 1.65 -7.12 2.60
N ASN A 41 2.56 -6.70 1.71
CA ASN A 41 4.00 -6.83 1.96
C ASN A 41 4.47 -6.04 3.20
N ALA A 42 3.88 -4.86 3.46
CA ALA A 42 4.15 -4.10 4.68
C ALA A 42 3.52 -4.78 5.91
N LEU A 43 2.25 -5.19 5.82
CA LEU A 43 1.56 -5.92 6.89
C LEU A 43 2.30 -7.20 7.27
N ASP A 44 2.79 -7.96 6.29
CA ASP A 44 3.54 -9.19 6.50
C ASP A 44 4.85 -8.95 7.26
N GLN A 45 5.54 -7.87 6.94
CA GLN A 45 6.74 -7.50 7.68
C GLN A 45 6.39 -7.10 9.11
N TRP A 46 5.38 -6.26 9.30
CA TRP A 46 4.99 -5.76 10.61
C TRP A 46 4.44 -6.88 11.52
N ARG A 47 3.62 -7.80 11.00
CA ARG A 47 3.13 -8.93 11.78
C ARG A 47 4.23 -9.90 12.20
N ARG A 48 5.26 -10.13 11.37
CA ARG A 48 6.46 -10.89 11.77
C ARG A 48 7.21 -10.17 12.89
N ASN A 49 7.38 -8.86 12.77
CA ASN A 49 8.08 -8.07 13.76
C ASN A 49 7.38 -8.08 15.12
N VAL A 50 6.06 -7.81 15.18
CA VAL A 50 5.34 -7.81 16.45
C VAL A 50 5.22 -9.21 17.07
N ASN A 51 5.23 -10.25 16.25
CA ASN A 51 5.30 -11.61 16.76
C ASN A 51 6.65 -11.89 17.43
N SER A 52 7.75 -11.52 16.78
CA SER A 52 9.10 -11.69 17.30
C SER A 52 9.39 -10.82 18.53
N LEU A 53 8.91 -9.56 18.54
CA LEU A 53 9.23 -8.60 19.59
C LEU A 53 8.31 -8.70 20.82
N TYR A 54 7.02 -9.00 20.58
CA TYR A 54 5.97 -8.89 21.61
C TYR A 54 5.12 -10.16 21.76
N GLY A 55 5.36 -11.21 20.97
CA GLY A 55 4.54 -12.43 20.97
C GLY A 55 3.12 -12.21 20.40
N ILE A 56 2.87 -11.12 19.70
CA ILE A 56 1.58 -10.81 19.10
C ILE A 56 1.36 -11.65 17.83
N THR A 57 0.27 -12.41 17.82
CA THR A 57 -0.14 -13.19 16.63
C THR A 57 -1.21 -12.43 15.85
N VAL A 58 -0.89 -12.06 14.61
CA VAL A 58 -1.80 -11.43 13.66
C VAL A 58 -1.95 -12.34 12.44
N ASN A 59 -3.15 -12.89 12.25
CA ASN A 59 -3.50 -13.65 11.06
C ASN A 59 -4.09 -12.70 10.02
N TYR A 60 -3.54 -12.68 8.82
CA TYR A 60 -4.03 -11.83 7.74
C TYR A 60 -4.23 -12.64 6.45
N ALA A 61 -5.38 -12.45 5.81
CA ALA A 61 -5.70 -13.04 4.51
C ALA A 61 -5.80 -11.95 3.44
N GLY A 62 -4.82 -11.91 2.53
CA GLY A 62 -4.82 -11.01 1.36
C GLY A 62 -5.79 -11.52 0.30
N ASN A 63 -7.10 -11.35 0.49
CA ASN A 63 -8.16 -11.83 -0.41
C ASN A 63 -8.80 -10.72 -1.27
N GLY A 64 -8.27 -9.49 -1.18
CA GLY A 64 -8.71 -8.30 -1.91
C GLY A 64 -9.58 -7.36 -1.08
N SER A 65 -9.50 -6.07 -1.39
CA SER A 65 -10.15 -4.98 -0.62
C SER A 65 -11.66 -5.17 -0.48
N THR A 66 -12.34 -5.59 -1.55
CA THR A 66 -13.79 -5.84 -1.53
C THR A 66 -14.15 -7.01 -0.61
N SER A 67 -13.38 -8.12 -0.67
CA SER A 67 -13.57 -9.26 0.24
C SER A 67 -13.33 -8.84 1.69
N GLY A 68 -12.24 -8.10 1.97
CA GLY A 68 -11.94 -7.62 3.32
C GLY A 68 -13.05 -6.75 3.91
N ARG A 69 -13.61 -5.81 3.12
CA ARG A 69 -14.76 -5.02 3.58
C ARG A 69 -15.98 -5.89 3.87
N ASN A 70 -16.25 -6.89 3.03
CA ASN A 70 -17.34 -7.85 3.26
C ASN A 70 -17.13 -8.68 4.52
N ASP A 71 -15.92 -9.21 4.74
CA ASP A 71 -15.55 -10.01 5.91
C ASP A 71 -15.71 -9.20 7.21
N PHE A 72 -15.25 -7.93 7.20
CA PHE A 72 -15.41 -7.04 8.34
C PHE A 72 -16.90 -6.69 8.59
N ARG A 73 -17.64 -6.38 7.54
CA ARG A 73 -19.08 -6.08 7.63
C ARG A 73 -19.88 -7.24 8.20
N SER A 74 -19.53 -8.47 7.83
CA SER A 74 -20.19 -9.69 8.34
C SER A 74 -19.63 -10.18 9.68
N GLY A 75 -18.63 -9.50 10.26
CA GLY A 75 -18.03 -9.85 11.53
C GLY A 75 -17.14 -11.11 11.50
N GLN A 76 -16.65 -11.51 10.33
CA GLN A 76 -15.76 -12.68 10.20
C GLN A 76 -14.32 -12.38 10.63
N VAL A 77 -13.90 -11.13 10.56
CA VAL A 77 -12.56 -10.68 10.94
C VAL A 77 -12.61 -9.53 11.95
N ASP A 78 -11.53 -9.35 12.69
CA ASP A 78 -11.39 -8.33 13.71
C ASP A 78 -11.10 -6.94 13.09
N PHE A 79 -10.37 -6.91 11.97
CA PHE A 79 -10.10 -5.71 11.18
C PHE A 79 -10.07 -6.03 9.68
N ALA A 80 -10.19 -5.02 8.86
CA ALA A 80 -9.97 -5.19 7.40
C ALA A 80 -8.99 -4.16 6.87
N VAL A 81 -8.51 -4.38 5.64
CA VAL A 81 -7.64 -3.43 4.93
C VAL A 81 -8.17 -3.18 3.53
N SER A 82 -8.22 -1.90 3.14
CA SER A 82 -8.78 -1.48 1.85
C SER A 82 -8.19 -0.13 1.41
N GLU A 83 -8.15 0.14 0.11
CA GLU A 83 -7.82 1.44 -0.48
C GLU A 83 -9.08 2.26 -0.83
N ILE A 84 -10.27 1.68 -0.65
CA ILE A 84 -11.56 2.34 -0.88
C ILE A 84 -12.47 2.18 0.34
N PRO A 85 -13.20 3.24 0.71
CA PRO A 85 -14.15 3.21 1.83
C PRO A 85 -15.47 2.52 1.46
N TYR A 86 -16.30 2.27 2.46
CA TYR A 86 -17.73 1.98 2.27
C TYR A 86 -18.51 3.20 1.79
N GLY A 87 -19.73 2.98 1.37
CA GLY A 87 -20.68 4.04 0.98
C GLY A 87 -20.51 4.54 -0.44
N LEU A 88 -19.56 3.99 -1.20
CA LEU A 88 -19.34 4.34 -2.60
C LEU A 88 -20.04 3.35 -3.53
N SER A 89 -20.38 3.81 -4.74
CA SER A 89 -20.90 2.97 -5.81
C SER A 89 -19.73 2.38 -6.61
N ASP A 90 -19.48 1.09 -6.44
CA ASP A 90 -18.42 0.35 -7.15
C ASP A 90 -19.00 -0.28 -8.42
N GLY A 91 -18.66 0.27 -9.57
CA GLY A 91 -19.20 -0.21 -10.84
C GLY A 91 -20.73 -0.14 -10.94
N GLY A 92 -21.35 0.82 -10.27
CA GLY A 92 -22.80 1.01 -10.23
C GLY A 92 -23.51 0.29 -9.08
N VAL A 93 -22.78 -0.48 -8.25
CA VAL A 93 -23.34 -1.19 -7.09
C VAL A 93 -22.90 -0.52 -5.79
N LEU A 94 -23.88 -0.08 -4.97
CA LEU A 94 -23.59 0.52 -3.67
C LEU A 94 -22.91 -0.52 -2.75
N ASP A 95 -21.76 -0.15 -2.14
CA ASP A 95 -21.10 -0.92 -1.11
C ASP A 95 -21.50 -0.37 0.28
N PRO A 96 -22.48 -0.96 0.96
CA PRO A 96 -23.03 -0.40 2.19
C PRO A 96 -22.03 -0.53 3.35
N PRO A 97 -22.02 0.41 4.31
CA PRO A 97 -21.22 0.30 5.52
C PRO A 97 -21.73 -0.86 6.41
N PRO A 98 -20.90 -1.35 7.35
CA PRO A 98 -21.32 -2.33 8.34
C PRO A 98 -22.34 -1.74 9.32
N GLY A 99 -23.18 -2.60 9.92
CA GLY A 99 -24.12 -2.22 10.98
C GLY A 99 -23.47 -2.05 12.37
N ARG A 100 -22.12 -2.03 12.44
CA ARG A 100 -21.34 -1.84 13.66
C ARG A 100 -20.55 -0.51 13.59
N ALA A 101 -20.18 0.00 14.75
CA ALA A 101 -19.32 1.19 14.81
C ALA A 101 -17.90 0.85 14.34
N PHE A 102 -17.36 1.67 13.44
CA PHE A 102 -16.02 1.49 12.87
C PHE A 102 -15.35 2.83 12.57
N GLY A 103 -14.05 2.78 12.26
CA GLY A 103 -13.30 3.93 11.77
C GLY A 103 -12.24 3.51 10.77
N TYR A 104 -11.79 4.45 9.94
CA TYR A 104 -10.66 4.26 9.06
C TYR A 104 -9.38 4.79 9.71
N MET A 105 -8.28 4.10 9.49
CA MET A 105 -6.96 4.53 9.90
C MET A 105 -5.98 4.31 8.75
N PRO A 106 -5.35 5.37 8.20
CA PRO A 106 -4.28 5.21 7.23
C PRO A 106 -3.13 4.38 7.82
N ILE A 107 -2.58 3.45 7.05
CA ILE A 107 -1.51 2.54 7.52
C ILE A 107 -0.21 2.72 6.77
N VAL A 108 -0.26 2.95 5.46
CA VAL A 108 0.93 3.18 4.63
C VAL A 108 0.52 3.89 3.35
N ALA A 109 1.42 4.68 2.79
CA ALA A 109 1.29 5.30 1.48
C ALA A 109 2.10 4.53 0.43
N GLY A 110 1.72 4.66 -0.85
CA GLY A 110 2.46 4.03 -1.95
C GLY A 110 1.92 4.45 -3.31
N GLY A 111 2.55 3.93 -4.36
CA GLY A 111 2.16 4.19 -5.74
C GLY A 111 1.71 2.94 -6.46
N THR A 112 0.62 3.05 -7.22
CA THR A 112 0.23 2.04 -8.18
C THR A 112 1.17 2.12 -9.37
N ALA A 113 2.04 1.12 -9.53
CA ALA A 113 3.10 1.05 -10.54
C ALA A 113 2.67 0.21 -11.74
N PHE A 114 3.29 0.46 -12.90
CA PHE A 114 3.06 -0.32 -14.11
C PHE A 114 4.26 -1.25 -14.35
N MET A 115 4.20 -2.45 -13.77
CA MET A 115 5.20 -3.50 -13.93
C MET A 115 5.06 -4.16 -15.30
N TYR A 116 6.17 -4.32 -16.02
CA TYR A 116 6.16 -4.85 -17.37
C TYR A 116 7.28 -5.86 -17.63
N ASN A 117 7.09 -6.71 -18.65
CA ASN A 117 8.08 -7.66 -19.15
C ASN A 117 8.29 -7.42 -20.66
N LEU A 118 9.35 -6.73 -21.01
CA LEU A 118 9.68 -6.40 -22.40
C LEU A 118 11.17 -6.60 -22.64
N LYS A 119 11.53 -7.15 -23.81
CA LYS A 119 12.91 -7.35 -24.24
C LYS A 119 13.15 -6.69 -25.60
N ILE A 120 14.33 -6.14 -25.79
CA ILE A 120 14.88 -5.67 -27.09
C ILE A 120 16.13 -6.49 -27.35
N GLY A 121 16.19 -7.20 -28.48
CA GLY A 121 17.34 -8.05 -28.80
C GLY A 121 17.61 -9.14 -27.74
N GLY A 122 16.56 -9.65 -27.09
CA GLY A 122 16.67 -10.64 -26.01
C GLY A 122 17.05 -10.07 -24.63
N LYS A 123 17.37 -8.77 -24.53
CA LYS A 123 17.78 -8.10 -23.30
C LYS A 123 16.61 -7.32 -22.69
N ARG A 124 16.43 -7.38 -21.37
CA ARG A 124 15.33 -6.72 -20.66
C ARG A 124 15.40 -5.20 -20.81
N VAL A 125 14.29 -4.57 -21.19
CA VAL A 125 14.09 -3.11 -21.10
C VAL A 125 13.82 -2.74 -19.65
N THR A 126 14.54 -1.77 -19.09
CA THR A 126 14.45 -1.40 -17.67
C THR A 126 14.04 0.06 -17.44
N ASN A 127 14.01 0.90 -18.49
CA ASN A 127 13.82 2.35 -18.42
C ASN A 127 12.62 2.85 -19.24
N LEU A 128 11.56 2.03 -19.38
CA LEU A 128 10.35 2.40 -20.11
C LEU A 128 9.66 3.62 -19.47
N ARG A 129 9.13 4.50 -20.32
CA ARG A 129 8.33 5.67 -19.93
C ARG A 129 6.95 5.58 -20.58
N LEU A 130 5.89 5.95 -19.85
CA LEU A 130 4.54 5.99 -20.37
C LEU A 130 3.81 7.25 -19.91
N SER A 131 3.17 7.94 -20.84
CA SER A 131 2.21 8.99 -20.50
C SER A 131 0.89 8.37 -20.02
N GLY A 132 0.11 9.13 -19.26
CA GLY A 132 -1.19 8.66 -18.79
C GLY A 132 -2.17 8.35 -19.91
N ASP A 133 -2.09 9.08 -21.03
CA ASP A 133 -2.84 8.81 -22.26
C ASP A 133 -2.45 7.43 -22.82
N THR A 134 -1.15 7.16 -22.96
CA THR A 134 -0.63 5.88 -23.46
C THR A 134 -1.04 4.73 -22.53
N ILE A 135 -0.91 4.90 -21.21
CA ILE A 135 -1.33 3.89 -20.22
C ILE A 135 -2.82 3.58 -20.39
N THR A 136 -3.67 4.60 -20.43
CA THR A 136 -5.12 4.42 -20.59
C THR A 136 -5.44 3.68 -21.88
N LYS A 137 -4.82 4.06 -23.00
CA LYS A 137 -4.99 3.38 -24.30
C LYS A 137 -4.55 1.90 -24.28
N ILE A 138 -3.48 1.58 -23.54
CA ILE A 138 -3.03 0.18 -23.36
C ILE A 138 -4.10 -0.62 -22.60
N PHE A 139 -4.54 -0.15 -21.45
CA PHE A 139 -5.47 -0.89 -20.61
C PHE A 139 -6.91 -0.87 -21.14
N THR A 140 -7.27 0.07 -21.98
CA THR A 140 -8.54 0.08 -22.75
C THR A 140 -8.43 -0.61 -24.12
N GLN A 141 -7.29 -1.24 -24.43
CA GLN A 141 -7.01 -1.98 -25.67
C GLN A 141 -7.15 -1.16 -26.97
N VAL A 142 -6.93 0.14 -26.90
CA VAL A 142 -6.75 1.01 -28.08
C VAL A 142 -5.34 0.82 -28.64
N ILE A 143 -4.34 0.71 -27.78
CA ILE A 143 -2.96 0.37 -28.13
C ILE A 143 -2.71 -1.09 -27.76
N THR A 144 -2.34 -1.92 -28.73
CA THR A 144 -2.16 -3.38 -28.56
C THR A 144 -0.78 -3.88 -28.96
N ASN A 145 0.13 -2.98 -29.36
CA ASN A 145 1.48 -3.32 -29.83
C ASN A 145 2.52 -2.38 -29.22
N TRP A 146 3.63 -2.92 -28.70
CA TRP A 146 4.70 -2.13 -28.11
C TRP A 146 5.40 -1.17 -29.09
N ALA A 147 5.35 -1.44 -30.39
CA ALA A 147 5.87 -0.55 -31.44
C ALA A 147 4.92 0.60 -31.83
N ASP A 148 3.82 0.80 -31.07
CA ASP A 148 2.88 1.89 -31.36
C ASP A 148 3.57 3.26 -31.32
N PRO A 149 3.22 4.18 -32.26
CA PRO A 149 3.82 5.51 -32.33
C PRO A 149 3.71 6.31 -31.02
N ALA A 150 2.61 6.15 -30.24
CA ALA A 150 2.45 6.86 -28.97
C ALA A 150 3.47 6.36 -27.92
N ILE A 151 3.71 5.04 -27.85
CA ILE A 151 4.73 4.48 -26.95
C ILE A 151 6.14 4.91 -27.41
N LYS A 152 6.40 4.92 -28.71
CA LYS A 152 7.69 5.42 -29.26
C LYS A 152 7.93 6.89 -28.93
N ALA A 153 6.88 7.72 -28.99
CA ALA A 153 6.97 9.14 -28.65
C ALA A 153 7.32 9.36 -27.16
N ASP A 154 6.82 8.49 -26.27
CA ASP A 154 7.22 8.49 -24.85
C ASP A 154 8.65 7.96 -24.66
N ASN A 155 9.20 7.16 -25.60
CA ASN A 155 10.48 6.44 -25.48
C ASN A 155 11.40 6.66 -26.70
N PRO A 156 11.86 7.88 -26.94
CA PRO A 156 12.69 8.19 -28.12
C PRO A 156 14.06 7.48 -28.12
N GLY A 157 14.55 7.07 -26.95
CA GLY A 157 15.82 6.34 -26.79
C GLY A 157 15.71 4.81 -27.01
N LEU A 158 14.50 4.27 -27.29
CA LEU A 158 14.29 2.83 -27.41
C LEU A 158 13.78 2.42 -28.79
N THR A 159 14.38 1.39 -29.37
CA THR A 159 13.86 0.73 -30.58
C THR A 159 12.88 -0.37 -30.16
N LEU A 160 11.64 0.01 -29.87
CA LEU A 160 10.62 -0.88 -29.35
C LEU A 160 10.23 -1.98 -30.37
N PRO A 161 10.07 -3.24 -29.93
CA PRO A 161 9.76 -4.35 -30.84
C PRO A 161 8.28 -4.34 -31.24
N ALA A 162 7.99 -4.85 -32.44
CA ALA A 162 6.63 -5.12 -32.91
C ALA A 162 6.06 -6.36 -32.16
N ARG A 163 5.78 -6.22 -30.90
CA ARG A 163 5.26 -7.27 -30.00
C ARG A 163 3.88 -6.90 -29.48
N LYS A 164 2.99 -7.89 -29.42
CA LYS A 164 1.66 -7.72 -28.82
C LYS A 164 1.79 -7.34 -27.33
N ILE A 165 1.01 -6.36 -26.89
CA ILE A 165 0.83 -6.02 -25.49
C ILE A 165 -0.20 -6.98 -24.87
N VAL A 166 0.11 -7.49 -23.68
CA VAL A 166 -0.80 -8.32 -22.88
C VAL A 166 -1.10 -7.59 -21.56
N PRO A 167 -2.18 -6.80 -21.50
CA PRO A 167 -2.59 -6.21 -20.22
C PRO A 167 -3.03 -7.30 -19.24
N VAL A 168 -2.51 -7.23 -18.02
CA VAL A 168 -2.84 -8.15 -16.93
C VAL A 168 -3.55 -7.36 -15.86
N VAL A 169 -4.74 -7.81 -15.44
CA VAL A 169 -5.60 -7.13 -14.49
C VAL A 169 -6.02 -8.07 -13.36
N TYR A 170 -6.58 -7.52 -12.30
CA TYR A 170 -7.09 -8.32 -11.18
C TYR A 170 -8.40 -9.01 -11.55
N SER A 171 -8.52 -10.30 -11.20
CA SER A 171 -9.77 -11.07 -11.36
C SER A 171 -10.71 -10.96 -10.15
N ASN A 172 -10.22 -10.45 -9.03
CA ASN A 172 -10.98 -10.20 -7.79
C ASN A 172 -11.24 -8.70 -7.59
N GLY A 173 -12.13 -8.37 -6.66
CA GLY A 173 -12.36 -6.98 -6.25
C GLY A 173 -11.15 -6.40 -5.51
N ALA A 174 -10.33 -5.62 -6.24
CA ALA A 174 -9.07 -5.09 -5.76
C ALA A 174 -9.13 -3.56 -5.59
N GLY A 175 -8.59 -3.06 -4.47
CA GLY A 175 -8.42 -1.64 -4.24
C GLY A 175 -7.47 -0.99 -5.26
N THR A 176 -6.45 -1.74 -5.73
CA THR A 176 -5.56 -1.30 -6.81
C THR A 176 -6.33 -1.02 -8.10
N SER A 177 -7.28 -1.91 -8.46
CA SER A 177 -8.17 -1.68 -9.62
C SER A 177 -9.04 -0.44 -9.39
N ALA A 178 -9.60 -0.28 -8.19
CA ALA A 178 -10.44 0.87 -7.86
C ALA A 178 -9.66 2.20 -7.97
N GLN A 179 -8.43 2.27 -7.45
CA GLN A 179 -7.59 3.47 -7.56
C GLN A 179 -7.17 3.75 -9.00
N PHE A 180 -6.82 2.73 -9.78
CA PHE A 180 -6.46 2.89 -11.18
C PHE A 180 -7.66 3.33 -12.04
N THR A 181 -8.83 2.73 -11.85
CA THR A 181 -10.04 3.10 -12.59
C THR A 181 -10.59 4.46 -12.19
N ALA A 182 -10.46 4.84 -10.89
CA ALA A 182 -10.78 6.19 -10.42
C ALA A 182 -9.91 7.25 -11.11
N TRP A 183 -8.59 6.97 -11.26
CA TRP A 183 -7.68 7.84 -11.98
C TRP A 183 -8.06 7.94 -13.47
N MET A 184 -8.38 6.83 -14.15
CA MET A 184 -8.83 6.87 -15.55
C MET A 184 -10.14 7.61 -15.70
N ALA A 185 -11.12 7.38 -14.81
CA ALA A 185 -12.40 8.09 -14.82
C ALA A 185 -12.24 9.60 -14.61
N SER A 186 -11.26 10.01 -13.80
CA SER A 186 -10.96 11.42 -13.54
C SER A 186 -10.20 12.10 -14.68
N GLN A 187 -9.14 11.45 -15.20
CA GLN A 187 -8.20 12.09 -16.13
C GLN A 187 -8.50 11.79 -17.62
N TYR A 188 -9.19 10.69 -17.90
CA TYR A 188 -9.47 10.18 -19.26
C TYR A 188 -10.90 9.65 -19.39
N PRO A 189 -11.94 10.42 -18.94
CA PRO A 189 -13.31 9.91 -18.82
C PRO A 189 -13.87 9.33 -20.13
N ALA A 190 -13.67 10.03 -21.25
CA ALA A 190 -14.21 9.57 -22.55
C ALA A 190 -13.65 8.21 -22.99
N MET A 191 -12.35 7.98 -22.80
CA MET A 191 -11.73 6.68 -23.12
C MET A 191 -12.17 5.56 -22.17
N TRP A 192 -12.34 5.92 -20.89
CA TRP A 192 -12.76 4.97 -19.88
C TRP A 192 -14.23 4.56 -20.08
N ASP A 193 -15.12 5.52 -20.31
CA ASP A 193 -16.55 5.25 -20.57
C ASP A 193 -16.73 4.41 -21.86
N ASP A 194 -16.04 4.75 -22.96
CA ASP A 194 -16.04 3.95 -24.19
C ASP A 194 -15.61 2.49 -23.93
N TYR A 195 -14.51 2.32 -23.18
CA TYR A 195 -14.06 0.97 -22.81
C TYR A 195 -15.09 0.21 -21.97
N CYS A 196 -15.71 0.84 -21.00
CA CYS A 196 -16.74 0.22 -20.17
C CYS A 196 -17.93 -0.26 -21.02
N HIS A 197 -18.37 0.55 -21.97
CA HIS A 197 -19.46 0.18 -22.89
C HIS A 197 -19.05 -1.03 -23.76
N ARG A 198 -17.82 -1.02 -24.32
CA ARG A 198 -17.30 -2.16 -25.08
C ARG A 198 -17.17 -3.44 -24.23
N ALA A 199 -16.95 -3.29 -22.94
CA ALA A 199 -16.90 -4.40 -21.97
C ALA A 199 -18.27 -4.80 -21.41
N GLY A 200 -19.36 -4.24 -21.96
CA GLY A 200 -20.74 -4.59 -21.58
C GLY A 200 -21.27 -3.86 -20.34
N ARG A 201 -20.56 -2.83 -19.84
CA ARG A 201 -21.06 -1.97 -18.76
C ARG A 201 -21.77 -0.74 -19.34
N ASN A 202 -23.09 -0.76 -19.38
CA ASN A 202 -23.90 0.31 -19.96
C ASN A 202 -24.26 1.39 -18.94
N ILE A 203 -23.24 1.92 -18.23
CA ILE A 203 -23.37 3.03 -17.28
C ILE A 203 -22.46 4.20 -17.70
N THR A 204 -22.95 5.42 -17.58
CA THR A 204 -22.19 6.66 -17.89
C THR A 204 -22.50 7.72 -16.83
N PRO A 205 -21.49 8.27 -16.13
CA PRO A 205 -20.09 7.86 -16.23
C PRO A 205 -19.85 6.47 -15.66
N CYS A 206 -18.88 5.73 -16.21
CA CYS A 206 -18.49 4.41 -15.71
C CYS A 206 -17.97 4.48 -14.27
N GLY A 207 -17.34 5.60 -13.91
CA GLY A 207 -16.79 5.82 -12.59
C GLY A 207 -15.64 4.85 -12.23
N PHE A 208 -15.35 4.72 -10.94
CA PHE A 208 -14.38 3.73 -10.49
C PHE A 208 -15.01 2.35 -10.33
N THR A 209 -14.18 1.31 -10.40
CA THR A 209 -14.58 -0.05 -10.06
C THR A 209 -13.42 -0.86 -9.53
N SER A 210 -13.65 -1.66 -8.47
CA SER A 210 -12.69 -2.64 -7.95
C SER A 210 -12.61 -3.90 -8.83
N PHE A 211 -13.61 -4.13 -9.68
CA PHE A 211 -13.66 -5.25 -10.65
C PHE A 211 -13.40 -4.73 -12.05
N TYR A 212 -12.16 -4.87 -12.52
CA TYR A 212 -11.79 -4.38 -13.84
C TYR A 212 -12.62 -5.07 -14.94
N PRO A 213 -13.29 -4.31 -15.85
CA PRO A 213 -14.08 -4.91 -16.90
C PRO A 213 -13.20 -5.68 -17.88
N LEU A 214 -13.61 -6.90 -18.26
CA LEU A 214 -12.82 -7.77 -19.11
C LEU A 214 -13.33 -7.74 -20.55
N THR A 215 -12.39 -7.58 -21.50
CA THR A 215 -12.60 -7.78 -22.94
C THR A 215 -11.57 -8.76 -23.46
N GLY A 216 -11.75 -9.25 -24.71
CA GLY A 216 -10.80 -10.17 -25.32
C GLY A 216 -9.37 -9.60 -25.39
N GLY A 217 -8.36 -10.37 -25.03
CA GLY A 217 -6.95 -9.95 -25.04
C GLY A 217 -6.40 -9.50 -23.69
N ILE A 218 -7.26 -9.30 -22.69
CA ILE A 218 -6.87 -9.06 -21.28
C ILE A 218 -6.70 -10.39 -20.55
N VAL A 219 -5.66 -10.49 -19.73
CA VAL A 219 -5.43 -11.63 -18.83
C VAL A 219 -5.84 -11.20 -17.41
N ALA A 220 -6.68 -11.99 -16.76
CA ALA A 220 -7.08 -11.75 -15.39
C ALA A 220 -6.37 -12.73 -14.43
N LYS A 221 -5.78 -12.20 -13.35
CA LYS A 221 -5.11 -12.97 -12.28
C LYS A 221 -5.58 -12.49 -10.91
N ALA A 222 -5.66 -13.42 -9.97
CA ALA A 222 -6.09 -13.09 -8.63
C ALA A 222 -4.96 -12.42 -7.85
N GLN A 223 -5.28 -11.35 -7.14
CA GLN A 223 -4.41 -10.68 -6.17
C GLN A 223 -3.13 -10.05 -6.77
N SER A 224 -2.40 -9.27 -5.98
CA SER A 224 -1.16 -8.62 -6.42
C SER A 224 -0.07 -9.64 -6.78
N GLN A 225 0.03 -10.73 -6.01
CA GLN A 225 0.96 -11.84 -6.27
C GLN A 225 0.68 -12.50 -7.63
N GLY A 226 -0.61 -12.68 -7.97
CA GLY A 226 -1.01 -13.31 -9.21
C GLY A 226 -0.72 -12.46 -10.44
N VAL A 227 -0.99 -11.15 -10.41
CA VAL A 227 -0.72 -10.25 -11.53
C VAL A 227 0.79 -10.03 -11.71
N ALA A 228 1.54 -9.79 -10.63
CA ALA A 228 2.99 -9.62 -10.68
C ALA A 228 3.69 -10.92 -11.08
N GLY A 229 3.29 -12.05 -10.49
CA GLY A 229 3.84 -13.37 -10.80
C GLY A 229 3.61 -13.79 -12.26
N PHE A 230 2.47 -13.42 -12.87
CA PHE A 230 2.25 -13.66 -14.29
C PHE A 230 3.21 -12.84 -15.16
N VAL A 231 3.36 -11.53 -14.90
CA VAL A 231 4.28 -10.66 -15.63
C VAL A 231 5.73 -11.12 -15.48
N ALA A 232 6.09 -11.65 -14.32
CA ALA A 232 7.46 -12.10 -14.05
C ALA A 232 7.86 -13.42 -14.75
N GLN A 233 6.94 -14.13 -15.40
CA GLN A 233 7.26 -15.34 -16.14
C GLN A 233 8.03 -15.02 -17.42
N ASP A 234 9.03 -15.82 -17.79
CA ASP A 234 9.76 -15.65 -19.04
C ASP A 234 8.87 -15.76 -20.28
N SER A 235 7.84 -16.60 -20.22
CA SER A 235 6.82 -16.78 -21.28
C SER A 235 5.88 -15.57 -21.44
N SER A 236 5.84 -14.67 -20.49
CA SER A 236 4.95 -13.49 -20.44
C SER A 236 5.59 -12.24 -21.06
N GLU A 237 6.57 -12.38 -21.95
CA GLU A 237 7.15 -11.24 -22.65
C GLU A 237 6.09 -10.49 -23.46
N GLY A 238 5.98 -9.19 -23.24
CA GLY A 238 4.94 -8.31 -23.77
C GLY A 238 3.85 -7.98 -22.75
N ALA A 239 3.86 -8.62 -21.55
CA ALA A 239 2.88 -8.34 -20.50
C ALA A 239 3.18 -7.05 -19.73
N ILE A 240 2.09 -6.39 -19.31
CA ILE A 240 2.11 -5.22 -18.42
C ILE A 240 0.94 -5.31 -17.43
N THR A 241 1.17 -4.97 -16.19
CA THR A 241 0.13 -4.89 -15.15
C THR A 241 0.24 -3.61 -14.35
N TYR A 242 -0.87 -3.19 -13.75
CA TYR A 242 -0.84 -2.24 -12.64
C TYR A 242 -0.80 -3.02 -11.33
N VAL A 243 0.13 -2.69 -10.47
CA VAL A 243 0.35 -3.36 -9.17
C VAL A 243 1.02 -2.39 -8.22
N GLU A 244 0.93 -2.62 -6.92
CA GLU A 244 1.69 -1.82 -5.96
C GLU A 244 3.20 -2.03 -6.17
N TYR A 245 3.97 -0.95 -6.01
CA TYR A 245 5.39 -0.87 -6.36
C TYR A 245 6.27 -1.92 -5.69
N SER A 246 5.95 -2.31 -4.43
CA SER A 246 6.71 -3.31 -3.68
C SER A 246 6.77 -4.67 -4.40
N TYR A 247 5.73 -5.04 -5.12
CA TYR A 247 5.69 -6.32 -5.86
C TYR A 247 6.66 -6.35 -7.02
N ALA A 248 6.78 -5.25 -7.77
CA ALA A 248 7.76 -5.14 -8.86
C ALA A 248 9.20 -5.19 -8.32
N ARG A 249 9.45 -4.50 -7.20
CA ARG A 249 10.75 -4.53 -6.51
C ARG A 249 11.11 -5.94 -6.05
N ASN A 250 10.20 -6.61 -5.36
CA ASN A 250 10.40 -7.97 -4.84
C ASN A 250 10.59 -8.99 -5.97
N ALA A 251 9.91 -8.81 -7.10
CA ALA A 251 10.05 -9.67 -8.28
C ALA A 251 11.34 -9.41 -9.08
N GLY A 252 12.11 -8.36 -8.78
CA GLY A 252 13.28 -7.95 -9.56
C GLY A 252 12.90 -7.44 -10.97
N PHE A 253 11.71 -6.86 -11.13
CA PHE A 253 11.20 -6.37 -12.41
C PHE A 253 11.10 -4.84 -12.45
N PRO A 254 11.22 -4.26 -13.66
CA PRO A 254 11.08 -2.83 -13.86
C PRO A 254 9.61 -2.39 -13.81
N VAL A 255 9.43 -1.09 -13.56
CA VAL A 255 8.16 -0.39 -13.71
C VAL A 255 8.32 0.75 -14.72
N ALA A 256 7.26 1.10 -15.45
CA ALA A 256 7.30 2.28 -16.31
C ALA A 256 7.30 3.55 -15.43
N LYS A 257 8.16 4.52 -15.76
CA LYS A 257 8.03 5.88 -15.24
C LYS A 257 6.79 6.52 -15.85
N VAL A 258 6.00 7.21 -15.05
CA VAL A 258 4.73 7.83 -15.48
C VAL A 258 4.89 9.33 -15.62
N LEU A 259 4.40 9.88 -16.75
CA LEU A 259 4.41 11.31 -17.00
C LEU A 259 3.47 12.05 -16.05
N ASN A 260 4.01 13.02 -15.32
CA ASN A 260 3.22 13.90 -14.44
C ASN A 260 2.83 15.24 -15.11
N LYS A 261 2.09 16.08 -14.42
CA LYS A 261 1.63 17.39 -14.93
C LYS A 261 2.75 18.42 -15.11
N ALA A 262 3.91 18.21 -14.48
CA ALA A 262 5.11 19.01 -14.69
C ALA A 262 5.93 18.56 -15.91
N ASN A 263 5.45 17.61 -16.71
CA ASN A 263 6.12 17.01 -17.86
C ASN A 263 7.38 16.21 -17.50
N TYR A 264 7.46 15.63 -16.30
CA TYR A 264 8.51 14.68 -15.94
C TYR A 264 7.96 13.25 -15.84
N TYR A 265 8.75 12.29 -16.30
CA TYR A 265 8.50 10.86 -16.10
C TYR A 265 9.07 10.44 -14.75
N VAL A 266 8.20 10.02 -13.84
CA VAL A 266 8.54 9.77 -12.43
C VAL A 266 8.25 8.31 -12.05
N GLU A 267 9.09 7.76 -11.19
CA GLU A 267 8.95 6.43 -10.57
C GLU A 267 8.25 6.57 -9.21
N PRO A 268 7.43 5.59 -8.73
CA PRO A 268 6.72 5.67 -7.46
C PRO A 268 7.60 5.37 -6.24
N THR A 269 8.70 6.11 -6.09
CA THR A 269 9.57 6.05 -4.91
C THR A 269 8.87 6.61 -3.67
N ALA A 270 9.38 6.31 -2.47
CA ALA A 270 8.86 6.87 -1.23
C ALA A 270 8.78 8.40 -1.27
N GLY A 271 9.82 9.06 -1.81
CA GLY A 271 9.87 10.51 -1.94
C GLY A 271 8.84 11.06 -2.91
N SER A 272 8.71 10.49 -4.11
CA SER A 272 7.77 10.96 -5.13
C SER A 272 6.31 10.75 -4.73
N VAL A 273 6.01 9.67 -4.00
CA VAL A 273 4.71 9.42 -3.38
C VAL A 273 4.44 10.43 -2.26
N ALA A 274 5.40 10.66 -1.37
CA ALA A 274 5.25 11.62 -0.28
C ALA A 274 4.97 13.05 -0.80
N VAL A 275 5.66 13.49 -1.85
CA VAL A 275 5.42 14.79 -2.50
C VAL A 275 4.03 14.85 -3.11
N ALA A 276 3.61 13.81 -3.82
CA ALA A 276 2.30 13.73 -4.44
C ALA A 276 1.17 13.90 -3.42
N LEU A 277 1.29 13.20 -2.30
CA LEU A 277 0.26 13.14 -1.25
C LEU A 277 0.20 14.39 -0.36
N LEU A 278 1.10 15.38 -0.53
CA LEU A 278 0.92 16.71 0.05
C LEU A 278 -0.34 17.41 -0.49
N GLN A 279 -0.83 16.99 -1.67
CA GLN A 279 -2.07 17.51 -2.28
C GLN A 279 -3.29 16.60 -2.00
N ALA A 280 -3.14 15.50 -1.29
CA ALA A 280 -4.27 14.66 -0.88
C ALA A 280 -5.12 15.43 0.14
N ARG A 281 -6.43 15.42 -0.08
CA ARG A 281 -7.39 15.96 0.89
C ARG A 281 -7.99 14.80 1.68
N LEU A 282 -8.12 15.01 2.99
CA LEU A 282 -8.74 14.01 3.86
C LEU A 282 -10.15 14.47 4.24
N HIS A 283 -11.08 13.52 4.15
CA HIS A 283 -12.39 13.69 4.73
C HIS A 283 -12.33 13.55 6.28
N PRO A 284 -13.35 14.00 7.01
CA PRO A 284 -13.37 13.89 8.48
C PRO A 284 -13.23 12.45 9.01
N ASP A 285 -13.59 11.45 8.21
CA ASP A 285 -13.44 10.03 8.51
C ASP A 285 -12.07 9.45 8.11
N LEU A 286 -11.13 10.31 7.69
CA LEU A 286 -9.77 10.00 7.21
C LEU A 286 -9.70 9.31 5.85
N THR A 287 -10.80 9.22 5.12
CA THR A 287 -10.77 8.77 3.72
C THR A 287 -10.19 9.87 2.80
N GLN A 288 -9.65 9.47 1.65
CA GLN A 288 -8.86 10.34 0.78
C GLN A 288 -9.64 10.84 -0.44
N ASP A 289 -9.47 12.12 -0.78
CA ASP A 289 -9.74 12.68 -2.10
C ASP A 289 -8.39 12.92 -2.79
N LEU A 290 -8.15 12.21 -3.88
CA LEU A 290 -6.90 12.25 -4.65
C LEU A 290 -6.98 13.12 -5.90
N SER A 291 -8.08 13.83 -6.12
CA SER A 291 -8.29 14.64 -7.33
C SER A 291 -7.17 15.66 -7.58
N GLN A 292 -6.64 16.26 -6.52
CA GLN A 292 -5.53 17.21 -6.60
C GLN A 292 -4.15 16.53 -6.72
N VAL A 293 -4.03 15.29 -6.27
CA VAL A 293 -2.81 14.47 -6.46
C VAL A 293 -2.57 14.20 -7.94
N TYR A 294 -3.63 13.85 -8.68
CA TYR A 294 -3.55 13.53 -10.12
C TYR A 294 -3.06 14.70 -10.98
N ILE A 295 -3.28 15.93 -10.54
CA ILE A 295 -2.94 17.15 -11.27
C ILE A 295 -1.85 18.00 -10.60
N ASN A 296 -1.19 17.46 -9.59
CA ASN A 296 -0.09 18.15 -8.88
C ASN A 296 1.04 18.50 -9.86
N THR A 297 1.47 19.76 -9.84
CA THR A 297 2.49 20.33 -10.74
C THR A 297 3.91 20.29 -10.18
N ASP A 298 4.13 19.74 -9.00
CA ASP A 298 5.49 19.52 -8.50
C ASP A 298 6.19 18.46 -9.39
N PRO A 299 7.38 18.75 -9.96
CA PRO A 299 8.06 17.85 -10.88
C PRO A 299 8.40 16.48 -10.29
N ARG A 300 8.46 16.34 -8.97
CA ARG A 300 8.77 15.11 -8.25
C ARG A 300 7.57 14.17 -8.07
N THR A 301 6.35 14.63 -8.38
CA THR A 301 5.09 13.93 -8.10
C THR A 301 4.93 12.65 -8.91
N TYR A 302 4.61 11.54 -8.24
CA TYR A 302 4.06 10.34 -8.88
C TYR A 302 2.53 10.41 -8.89
N PRO A 303 1.85 10.45 -10.06
CA PRO A 303 0.42 10.80 -10.11
C PRO A 303 -0.53 9.73 -9.56
N LEU A 304 -0.16 8.45 -9.55
CA LEU A 304 -1.00 7.36 -9.01
C LEU A 304 -0.58 6.99 -7.58
N SER A 305 -0.48 7.98 -6.71
CA SER A 305 -0.16 7.83 -5.28
C SER A 305 -1.43 7.79 -4.44
N SER A 306 -1.47 6.92 -3.43
CA SER A 306 -2.61 6.75 -2.52
C SER A 306 -2.20 6.23 -1.15
N TYR A 307 -3.18 6.17 -0.22
CA TYR A 307 -3.04 5.52 1.08
C TYR A 307 -3.83 4.22 1.12
N SER A 308 -3.36 3.25 1.89
CA SER A 308 -4.14 2.09 2.33
C SER A 308 -4.71 2.36 3.73
N TYR A 309 -5.94 1.89 3.99
CA TYR A 309 -6.63 2.06 5.27
C TYR A 309 -6.80 0.73 5.98
N MET A 310 -6.62 0.73 7.29
CA MET A 310 -7.19 -0.28 8.16
C MET A 310 -8.59 0.17 8.60
N ILE A 311 -9.54 -0.74 8.54
CA ILE A 311 -10.91 -0.57 9.05
C ILE A 311 -10.94 -1.17 10.44
N LEU A 312 -11.14 -0.31 11.45
CA LEU A 312 -11.04 -0.65 12.87
C LEU A 312 -12.42 -0.71 13.51
N PRO A 313 -12.70 -1.69 14.37
CA PRO A 313 -13.91 -1.69 15.20
C PRO A 313 -13.84 -0.62 16.30
N LYS A 314 -14.96 0.06 16.54
CA LYS A 314 -15.15 1.04 17.63
C LYS A 314 -16.13 0.55 18.71
N ASP A 315 -16.62 -0.66 18.58
CA ASP A 315 -17.48 -1.33 19.54
C ASP A 315 -17.04 -2.78 19.77
N THR A 316 -17.46 -3.37 20.88
CA THR A 316 -17.31 -4.81 21.14
C THR A 316 -18.49 -5.56 20.52
N GLN A 317 -18.22 -6.70 19.93
CA GLN A 317 -19.21 -7.61 19.35
C GLN A 317 -18.83 -9.07 19.66
N ALA A 318 -19.70 -10.03 19.34
CA ALA A 318 -19.55 -11.44 19.70
C ALA A 318 -18.17 -12.06 19.42
N ARG A 319 -17.47 -11.60 18.38
CA ARG A 319 -16.12 -12.09 17.99
C ARG A 319 -14.98 -11.11 18.29
N PHE A 320 -15.32 -9.85 18.64
CA PHE A 320 -14.33 -8.82 18.96
C PHE A 320 -14.58 -8.28 20.37
N ASN A 321 -13.72 -8.64 21.30
CA ASN A 321 -13.78 -8.24 22.72
C ASN A 321 -12.62 -7.31 23.09
N ALA A 322 -12.58 -6.87 24.36
CA ALA A 322 -11.54 -5.96 24.86
C ALA A 322 -10.11 -6.55 24.76
N ASP A 323 -9.94 -7.87 24.92
CA ASP A 323 -8.61 -8.50 24.81
C ASP A 323 -8.08 -8.44 23.37
N LYS A 324 -8.95 -8.68 22.38
CA LYS A 324 -8.60 -8.50 20.96
C LYS A 324 -8.32 -7.03 20.63
N GLY A 325 -9.09 -6.13 21.22
CA GLY A 325 -8.87 -4.69 21.07
C GLY A 325 -7.54 -4.23 21.63
N ARG A 326 -7.11 -4.79 22.76
CA ARG A 326 -5.77 -4.57 23.32
C ARG A 326 -4.69 -5.05 22.33
N THR A 327 -4.83 -6.25 21.79
CA THR A 327 -3.87 -6.77 20.79
C THR A 327 -3.85 -5.92 19.53
N LEU A 328 -5.02 -5.53 19.00
CA LEU A 328 -5.13 -4.73 17.79
C LEU A 328 -4.51 -3.33 17.98
N SER A 329 -4.73 -2.70 19.14
CA SER A 329 -4.15 -1.39 19.44
C SER A 329 -2.62 -1.42 19.56
N GLU A 330 -2.03 -2.48 20.11
CA GLU A 330 -0.56 -2.64 20.14
C GLU A 330 0.02 -2.85 18.74
N PHE A 331 -0.61 -3.70 17.93
CA PHE A 331 -0.21 -3.89 16.54
C PHE A 331 -0.30 -2.59 15.73
N ALA A 332 -1.42 -1.86 15.88
CA ALA A 332 -1.63 -0.58 15.22
C ALA A 332 -0.61 0.48 15.66
N ALA A 333 -0.31 0.56 16.95
CA ALA A 333 0.69 1.48 17.49
C ALA A 333 2.09 1.18 16.92
N TYR A 334 2.46 -0.10 16.83
CA TYR A 334 3.73 -0.52 16.24
C TYR A 334 3.88 -0.02 14.79
N PHE A 335 2.89 -0.31 13.92
CA PHE A 335 3.08 0.03 12.52
C PHE A 335 2.92 1.52 12.22
N LEU A 336 2.20 2.30 13.04
CA LEU A 336 2.18 3.77 12.88
C LEU A 336 3.52 4.43 13.21
N CYS A 337 4.30 3.81 14.07
CA CYS A 337 5.57 4.31 14.56
C CYS A 337 6.75 3.52 13.97
N GLU A 338 7.26 2.55 14.68
CA GLU A 338 8.48 1.80 14.32
C GLU A 338 8.37 1.13 12.95
N GLY A 339 7.19 0.62 12.60
CA GLY A 339 6.94 -0.02 11.32
C GLY A 339 7.15 0.89 10.11
N GLN A 340 6.95 2.20 10.26
CA GLN A 340 7.15 3.17 9.17
C GLN A 340 8.61 3.31 8.75
N GLN A 341 9.58 2.96 9.61
CA GLN A 341 11.01 2.99 9.27
C GLN A 341 11.36 2.02 8.14
N GLN A 342 10.56 0.97 7.97
CA GLN A 342 10.78 -0.05 6.94
C GLN A 342 10.03 0.26 5.63
N ALA A 343 9.14 1.27 5.61
CA ALA A 343 8.24 1.52 4.47
C ALA A 343 9.01 1.70 3.15
N ASP A 344 10.04 2.54 3.10
CA ASP A 344 10.82 2.77 1.88
C ASP A 344 11.55 1.50 1.40
N LEU A 345 12.16 0.76 2.32
CA LEU A 345 12.84 -0.51 1.99
C LEU A 345 11.86 -1.52 1.40
N LEU A 346 10.62 -1.50 1.83
CA LEU A 346 9.55 -2.37 1.33
C LEU A 346 8.88 -1.86 0.05
N GLY A 347 9.24 -0.66 -0.45
CA GLY A 347 8.68 -0.08 -1.65
C GLY A 347 7.43 0.78 -1.41
N TYR A 348 7.23 1.23 -0.18
CA TYR A 348 6.16 2.14 0.23
C TYR A 348 6.70 3.51 0.64
N SER A 349 5.79 4.44 0.91
CA SER A 349 6.11 5.74 1.51
C SER A 349 5.56 5.79 2.94
N PRO A 350 6.37 6.20 3.91
CA PRO A 350 5.89 6.32 5.28
C PRO A 350 4.84 7.44 5.40
N LEU A 351 3.92 7.26 6.36
CA LEU A 351 2.83 8.22 6.59
C LEU A 351 3.37 9.55 7.13
N PRO A 352 2.83 10.69 6.66
CA PRO A 352 3.14 11.99 7.21
C PRO A 352 2.59 12.15 8.64
N ILE A 353 3.18 13.05 9.42
CA ILE A 353 2.89 13.23 10.85
C ILE A 353 1.40 13.45 11.16
N ASN A 354 0.69 14.22 10.34
CA ASN A 354 -0.73 14.48 10.52
C ASN A 354 -1.58 13.21 10.43
N LEU A 355 -1.21 12.26 9.57
CA LEU A 355 -1.87 10.96 9.46
C LEU A 355 -1.50 10.03 10.62
N VAL A 356 -0.27 10.09 11.10
CA VAL A 356 0.15 9.36 12.31
C VAL A 356 -0.63 9.87 13.52
N GLN A 357 -0.78 11.19 13.68
CA GLN A 357 -1.58 11.81 14.74
C GLN A 357 -3.05 11.38 14.68
N SER A 358 -3.64 11.39 13.49
CA SER A 358 -5.01 10.91 13.27
C SER A 358 -5.15 9.42 13.54
N GLY A 359 -4.14 8.63 13.19
CA GLY A 359 -4.06 7.20 13.51
C GLY A 359 -4.03 6.94 15.01
N VAL A 360 -3.28 7.72 15.77
CA VAL A 360 -3.26 7.67 17.25
C VAL A 360 -4.65 7.90 17.82
N ASP A 361 -5.41 8.89 17.30
CA ASP A 361 -6.78 9.14 17.72
C ASP A 361 -7.69 7.94 17.46
N GLN A 362 -7.50 7.23 16.34
CA GLN A 362 -8.25 6.02 16.01
C GLN A 362 -7.89 4.85 16.96
N ILE A 363 -6.60 4.65 17.25
CA ILE A 363 -6.14 3.61 18.19
C ILE A 363 -6.74 3.81 19.58
N ASN A 364 -6.78 5.05 20.07
CA ASN A 364 -7.34 5.38 21.36
C ASN A 364 -8.85 5.11 21.50
N GLN A 365 -9.55 4.92 20.37
CA GLN A 365 -10.98 4.58 20.28
C GLN A 365 -11.25 3.08 20.15
N ILE A 366 -10.22 2.24 19.97
CA ILE A 366 -10.39 0.78 19.90
C ILE A 366 -10.82 0.28 21.29
N PRO A 367 -11.93 -0.48 21.41
CA PRO A 367 -12.38 -1.05 22.68
C PRO A 367 -11.30 -1.94 23.30
N GLY A 368 -10.95 -1.71 24.56
CA GLY A 368 -9.89 -2.45 25.24
C GLY A 368 -8.47 -1.95 25.00
N SER A 369 -8.29 -0.85 24.26
CA SER A 369 -6.99 -0.18 24.11
C SER A 369 -6.48 0.28 25.48
N THR A 370 -5.35 -0.27 25.90
CA THR A 370 -4.65 0.10 27.14
C THR A 370 -3.53 1.10 26.88
N ARG A 371 -3.00 1.11 25.66
CA ARG A 371 -1.94 2.01 25.25
C ARG A 371 -2.53 3.39 24.91
N LYS A 372 -2.40 4.32 25.83
CA LYS A 372 -2.80 5.72 25.60
C LYS A 372 -1.63 6.46 24.95
N LEU A 373 -1.73 6.63 23.64
CA LEU A 373 -0.76 7.40 22.87
C LEU A 373 -1.16 8.88 22.91
N ASP A 374 -0.16 9.75 23.05
CA ASP A 374 -0.35 11.19 22.95
C ASP A 374 -0.02 11.65 21.52
N ARG A 375 -1.04 12.12 20.81
CA ARG A 375 -0.89 12.64 19.44
C ARG A 375 0.08 13.83 19.32
N ASN A 376 0.29 14.57 20.43
CA ASN A 376 1.15 15.74 20.45
C ASN A 376 2.58 15.41 20.88
N ASN A 377 2.83 14.16 21.33
CA ASN A 377 4.16 13.70 21.75
C ASN A 377 4.56 12.44 20.99
N LEU A 378 4.90 12.60 19.72
CA LEU A 378 5.35 11.54 18.81
C LEU A 378 6.88 11.42 18.73
N ALA A 379 7.63 12.05 19.63
CA ALA A 379 9.09 12.00 19.64
C ALA A 379 9.65 10.57 19.71
N HIS A 380 8.93 9.67 20.39
CA HIS A 380 9.29 8.26 20.49
C HIS A 380 8.71 7.38 19.40
N CYS A 381 8.00 7.96 18.43
CA CYS A 381 7.37 7.22 17.32
C CYS A 381 8.38 6.76 16.28
N HIS A 382 9.55 7.41 16.17
CA HIS A 382 10.63 7.12 15.22
C HIS A 382 10.15 7.02 13.76
N ASN A 383 9.03 7.68 13.42
CA ASN A 383 8.54 7.72 12.04
C ASN A 383 9.46 8.65 11.21
N PRO A 384 9.99 8.19 10.05
CA PRO A 384 10.96 8.94 9.26
C PRO A 384 10.42 10.22 8.60
N THR A 385 9.10 10.43 8.60
CA THR A 385 8.49 11.67 8.08
C THR A 385 8.43 12.78 9.10
N VAL A 386 8.60 12.48 10.40
CA VAL A 386 8.46 13.47 11.47
C VAL A 386 9.62 14.45 11.42
N SER A 387 9.29 15.74 11.34
CA SER A 387 10.25 16.83 11.40
C SER A 387 9.88 17.82 12.50
N PRO A 388 10.86 18.54 13.10
CA PRO A 388 10.60 19.50 14.18
C PRO A 388 9.63 20.64 13.80
N ASP A 389 9.56 20.96 12.49
CA ASP A 389 8.67 22.00 11.95
C ASP A 389 7.27 21.47 11.57
N GLY A 390 6.97 20.20 11.86
CA GLY A 390 5.69 19.56 11.55
C GLY A 390 5.52 19.21 10.06
N GLY A 391 6.54 19.42 9.23
CA GLY A 391 6.53 19.08 7.81
C GLY A 391 6.78 17.59 7.57
N ASN A 392 6.55 17.13 6.33
CA ASN A 392 6.91 15.78 5.88
C ASN A 392 8.37 15.76 5.41
N LEU A 393 9.27 15.21 6.24
CA LEU A 393 10.71 15.16 5.97
C LEU A 393 11.05 14.36 4.70
N VAL A 394 10.32 13.28 4.42
CA VAL A 394 10.51 12.45 3.23
C VAL A 394 10.17 13.25 1.96
N ALA A 395 9.07 14.00 1.96
CA ALA A 395 8.71 14.88 0.85
C ALA A 395 9.70 16.04 0.69
N LYS A 396 10.17 16.63 1.81
CA LYS A 396 11.14 17.72 1.81
C LYS A 396 12.47 17.31 1.17
N ASN A 397 12.93 16.09 1.47
CA ASN A 397 14.21 15.56 0.99
C ASN A 397 14.08 14.77 -0.34
N ALA A 398 12.87 14.66 -0.91
CA ALA A 398 12.67 13.98 -2.17
C ALA A 398 13.52 14.62 -3.28
N PRO A 399 14.32 13.83 -4.03
CA PRO A 399 15.19 14.36 -5.07
C PRO A 399 14.38 14.95 -6.23
N GLN A 400 14.93 15.97 -6.88
CA GLN A 400 14.40 16.46 -8.15
C GLN A 400 14.62 15.40 -9.24
N PRO A 401 13.66 15.24 -10.20
CA PRO A 401 13.86 14.37 -11.34
C PRO A 401 15.04 14.84 -12.18
N GLN A 402 15.69 13.92 -12.87
CA GLN A 402 16.84 14.24 -13.71
C GLN A 402 16.38 14.96 -15.00
N PRO A 403 17.25 15.77 -15.62
CA PRO A 403 16.91 16.43 -16.90
C PRO A 403 16.48 15.46 -18.01
N CYS A 404 17.04 14.24 -18.04
CA CYS A 404 16.65 13.20 -18.98
C CYS A 404 15.28 12.56 -18.68
N ASP A 405 14.65 12.84 -17.55
CA ASP A 405 13.28 12.45 -17.24
C ASP A 405 12.25 13.48 -17.73
N LEU A 406 12.67 14.66 -18.15
CA LEU A 406 11.78 15.62 -18.79
C LEU A 406 11.26 15.06 -20.13
N LYS A 407 9.98 15.28 -20.42
CA LYS A 407 9.36 14.92 -21.70
C LYS A 407 10.12 15.61 -22.84
N GLY A 408 10.69 14.82 -23.75
CA GLY A 408 11.53 15.33 -24.84
C GLY A 408 12.39 14.21 -25.43
N PRO A 409 13.38 14.58 -26.28
CA PRO A 409 14.20 13.61 -27.00
C PRO A 409 15.21 12.84 -26.11
N ALA A 410 15.57 13.40 -24.94
CA ALA A 410 16.44 12.71 -23.99
C ALA A 410 15.66 11.66 -23.19
N GLN A 411 16.32 10.52 -22.89
CA GLN A 411 15.76 9.48 -22.02
C GLN A 411 16.85 8.94 -21.11
N CYS A 412 16.55 8.84 -19.82
CA CYS A 412 17.49 8.27 -18.84
C CYS A 412 17.70 6.78 -19.14
N ALA A 413 18.95 6.34 -19.06
CA ALA A 413 19.29 4.93 -19.22
C ALA A 413 19.01 4.10 -17.97
N THR A 414 18.99 4.73 -16.77
CA THR A 414 18.81 4.07 -15.47
C THR A 414 17.50 3.31 -15.43
N GLY A 415 17.56 2.06 -14.98
CA GLY A 415 16.39 1.21 -14.77
C GLY A 415 15.59 1.60 -13.53
N THR A 416 14.46 0.92 -13.33
CA THR A 416 13.43 1.22 -12.33
C THR A 416 13.01 -0.02 -11.55
N GLY A 417 12.27 0.15 -10.45
CA GLY A 417 11.70 -0.95 -9.67
C GLY A 417 12.75 -1.86 -9.08
N GLY A 418 12.62 -3.14 -9.32
CA GLY A 418 13.61 -4.16 -8.94
C GLY A 418 14.72 -4.39 -9.97
N ALA A 419 14.71 -3.66 -11.12
CA ALA A 419 15.65 -3.81 -12.22
C ALA A 419 16.37 -2.48 -12.51
N THR A 420 17.25 -2.06 -11.61
CA THR A 420 17.92 -0.74 -11.63
C THR A 420 19.06 -0.62 -12.65
N ALA A 421 19.57 -1.75 -13.19
CA ALA A 421 20.59 -1.71 -14.23
C ALA A 421 20.06 -1.01 -15.49
N PRO A 422 20.91 -0.29 -16.24
CA PRO A 422 20.51 0.32 -17.52
C PRO A 422 19.99 -0.72 -18.52
N THR A 423 19.06 -0.30 -19.39
CA THR A 423 18.68 -1.11 -20.56
C THR A 423 19.94 -1.38 -21.40
N PRO A 424 20.28 -2.64 -21.64
CA PRO A 424 21.44 -2.96 -22.47
C PRO A 424 21.19 -2.52 -23.92
N THR A 425 22.12 -1.74 -24.46
CA THR A 425 22.14 -1.29 -25.88
C THR A 425 22.56 -2.42 -26.82
#